data_4e75b603c6723345692d127ada47b34b
#
_entry.id   4e75b603c6723345692d127ada47b34b
#
_cell.length_a   1.000
_cell.length_b   1.000
_cell.length_c   1.000
_cell.angle_alpha   90.00
_cell.angle_beta   90.00
_cell.angle_gamma   90.00
#
_symmetry.space_group_name_H-M   'P 1'
#
loop_
_entity.id
_entity.type
_entity.pdbx_description
1 polymer ?
#
loop_
_entity_poly.entity_id
_entity_poly.type
_entity_poly.pdbx_seq_one_letter_code
_entity_poly.pdbx_strand_id
1 'polypeptide(L)'
;RDSQLIDIWEGTDKIVEELPTERNYSFKSGVNIMFGCNNFCSYCIVPYVRGRERSREPEAIVKEIEALVADGVTEVMLLGQNVNSYGKTLKDPVTFAQLLEKVEQIEGLKRIRFMTSHPKDLSDELIEYMSKSRKVCHHLHLPMQSGSSRILKIMNRHYDKEKYLGLVEKIRTAVPDISLTTDIIVGFPGETEEDFQETLDVVEKSDFDTAFTFIYSKRSGTPAAKMEDQVPRSEEHTS
;
A
#
# COMPACT_ATOMS: atom_id res chain seq x y z
N ARG A 1 -39.77 9.92 9.10
CA ARG A 1 -39.10 10.46 7.88
C ARG A 1 -37.61 10.36 8.15
N ASP A 2 -36.96 9.36 7.58
CA ASP A 2 -35.53 9.19 7.64
C ASP A 2 -34.90 10.31 6.79
N SER A 3 -34.35 11.33 7.44
CA SER A 3 -33.56 12.35 6.77
C SER A 3 -32.14 11.80 6.61
N GLN A 4 -31.73 11.55 5.36
CA GLN A 4 -30.34 11.22 5.07
C GLN A 4 -29.51 12.50 5.22
N LEU A 5 -28.60 12.53 6.18
CA LEU A 5 -27.65 13.62 6.38
C LEU A 5 -26.41 13.31 5.54
N ILE A 6 -26.10 14.16 4.57
CA ILE A 6 -24.85 14.09 3.79
C ILE A 6 -24.01 15.28 4.22
N ASP A 7 -22.89 15.01 4.88
CA ASP A 7 -21.88 16.01 5.22
C ASP A 7 -20.67 15.83 4.30
N ILE A 8 -20.36 16.86 3.50
CA ILE A 8 -19.23 16.86 2.58
C ILE A 8 -18.13 17.73 3.17
N TRP A 9 -17.05 17.11 3.58
CA TRP A 9 -15.91 17.81 4.17
C TRP A 9 -14.92 18.25 3.07
N GLU A 10 -14.85 19.53 2.81
CA GLU A 10 -13.84 20.12 1.94
C GLU A 10 -12.56 20.39 2.74
N GLY A 11 -11.65 19.42 2.73
CA GLY A 11 -10.33 19.52 3.34
C GLY A 11 -10.34 19.50 4.87
N THR A 12 -9.89 18.41 5.47
CA THR A 12 -9.71 18.33 6.92
C THR A 12 -8.39 17.66 7.25
N ASP A 13 -7.65 18.24 8.20
CA ASP A 13 -6.48 17.62 8.82
C ASP A 13 -6.89 16.73 10.02
N LYS A 14 -8.17 16.73 10.38
CA LYS A 14 -8.69 15.94 11.48
C LYS A 14 -8.92 14.49 11.05
N ILE A 15 -8.54 13.57 11.91
CA ILE A 15 -8.91 12.16 11.83
C ILE A 15 -10.13 11.97 12.73
N VAL A 16 -11.19 11.37 12.19
CA VAL A 16 -12.37 11.00 12.97
C VAL A 16 -12.12 9.60 13.52
N GLU A 17 -12.09 9.49 14.83
CA GLU A 17 -11.93 8.24 15.56
C GLU A 17 -13.28 7.70 16.02
N GLU A 18 -13.30 6.44 16.47
CA GLU A 18 -14.46 5.78 17.10
C GLU A 18 -15.72 5.73 16.22
N LEU A 19 -15.55 5.68 14.88
CA LEU A 19 -16.68 5.46 13.99
C LEU A 19 -17.22 4.03 14.14
N PRO A 20 -18.55 3.85 14.18
CA PRO A 20 -19.12 2.50 14.21
C PRO A 20 -18.72 1.73 12.95
N THR A 21 -18.21 0.52 13.14
CA THR A 21 -17.75 -0.33 12.05
C THR A 21 -18.74 -1.45 11.82
N GLU A 22 -19.34 -1.49 10.63
CA GLU A 22 -20.09 -2.63 10.18
C GLU A 22 -19.14 -3.68 9.56
N ARG A 23 -19.16 -4.90 10.08
CA ARG A 23 -18.24 -5.97 9.67
C ARG A 23 -18.96 -7.03 8.87
N ASN A 24 -18.39 -7.40 7.72
CA ASN A 24 -18.86 -8.52 6.91
C ASN A 24 -18.51 -9.90 7.52
N TYR A 25 -17.53 -9.94 8.43
CA TYR A 25 -17.03 -11.17 9.06
C TYR A 25 -16.88 -10.97 10.57
N SER A 26 -17.25 -11.97 11.35
CA SER A 26 -17.12 -11.92 12.82
C SER A 26 -15.66 -12.03 13.29
N PHE A 27 -14.81 -12.76 12.55
CA PHE A 27 -13.45 -13.10 12.98
C PHE A 27 -12.35 -12.17 12.42
N LYS A 28 -12.66 -11.28 11.46
CA LYS A 28 -11.67 -10.36 10.86
C LYS A 28 -12.23 -8.96 10.68
N SER A 29 -11.34 -7.95 10.79
CA SER A 29 -11.66 -6.55 10.59
C SER A 29 -10.54 -5.78 9.90
N GLY A 30 -10.91 -4.75 9.13
CA GLY A 30 -9.98 -3.73 8.65
C GLY A 30 -9.82 -2.62 9.67
N VAL A 31 -8.58 -2.14 9.88
CA VAL A 31 -8.26 -1.03 10.76
C VAL A 31 -7.44 0.00 9.99
N ASN A 32 -8.00 1.18 9.80
CA ASN A 32 -7.26 2.27 9.17
C ASN A 32 -6.21 2.80 10.16
N ILE A 33 -4.94 2.80 9.76
CA ILE A 33 -3.84 3.30 10.59
C ILE A 33 -3.36 4.69 10.13
N MET A 34 -3.69 5.06 8.90
CA MET A 34 -3.31 6.34 8.31
C MET A 34 -4.22 6.72 7.15
N PHE A 35 -4.22 7.99 6.78
CA PHE A 35 -4.99 8.56 5.67
C PHE A 35 -4.11 9.44 4.80
N GLY A 36 -4.49 9.61 3.51
CA GLY A 36 -3.79 10.44 2.57
C GLY A 36 -2.46 9.84 2.08
N CYS A 37 -1.78 10.53 1.15
CA CYS A 37 -0.52 10.07 0.59
C CYS A 37 0.32 11.25 0.09
N ASN A 38 1.64 11.21 0.37
CA ASN A 38 2.61 12.22 -0.05
C ASN A 38 3.46 11.79 -1.26
N ASN A 39 3.17 10.65 -1.90
CA ASN A 39 4.00 10.14 -2.99
C ASN A 39 3.79 10.88 -4.32
N PHE A 40 2.61 11.43 -4.57
CA PHE A 40 2.29 12.15 -5.81
C PHE A 40 2.71 11.42 -7.08
N CYS A 41 2.51 10.09 -7.13
CA CYS A 41 2.70 9.33 -8.35
C CYS A 41 1.89 9.96 -9.50
N SER A 42 2.47 10.11 -10.68
CA SER A 42 1.91 10.94 -11.77
C SER A 42 0.54 10.49 -12.28
N TYR A 43 0.18 9.22 -12.07
CA TYR A 43 -1.12 8.63 -12.44
C TYR A 43 -2.16 8.65 -11.32
N CYS A 44 -1.77 9.01 -10.08
CA CYS A 44 -2.59 8.77 -8.90
C CYS A 44 -3.35 10.02 -8.45
N ILE A 45 -4.66 9.88 -8.27
CA ILE A 45 -5.54 10.96 -7.79
C ILE A 45 -5.59 11.07 -6.26
N VAL A 46 -5.11 10.05 -5.54
CA VAL A 46 -5.25 9.96 -4.08
C VAL A 46 -4.77 11.19 -3.32
N PRO A 47 -3.57 11.77 -3.58
CA PRO A 47 -3.13 12.98 -2.86
C PRO A 47 -4.08 14.18 -2.99
N TYR A 48 -4.80 14.25 -4.10
CA TYR A 48 -5.72 15.36 -4.42
C TYR A 48 -7.10 15.19 -3.79
N VAL A 49 -7.54 13.95 -3.55
CA VAL A 49 -8.88 13.65 -3.01
C VAL A 49 -8.86 13.22 -1.55
N ARG A 50 -7.75 12.65 -1.05
CA ARG A 50 -7.59 12.22 0.35
C ARG A 50 -6.64 13.11 1.15
N GLY A 51 -5.98 14.08 0.49
CA GLY A 51 -5.05 15.02 1.10
C GLY A 51 -3.70 14.40 1.48
N ARG A 52 -2.96 15.15 2.30
CA ARG A 52 -1.65 14.76 2.82
C ARG A 52 -1.73 13.58 3.76
N GLU A 53 -0.61 12.88 3.92
CA GLU A 53 -0.46 11.82 4.91
C GLU A 53 -0.77 12.30 6.33
N ARG A 54 -1.56 11.50 7.06
CA ARG A 54 -1.88 11.69 8.48
C ARG A 54 -1.94 10.31 9.12
N SER A 55 -1.05 10.06 10.05
CA SER A 55 -1.03 8.82 10.84
C SER A 55 -1.91 8.97 12.08
N ARG A 56 -2.59 7.90 12.45
CA ARG A 56 -3.29 7.81 13.74
C ARG A 56 -2.31 7.51 14.86
N GLU A 57 -2.62 7.94 16.06
CA GLU A 57 -1.81 7.63 17.24
C GLU A 57 -1.79 6.11 17.50
N PRO A 58 -0.62 5.52 17.82
CA PRO A 58 -0.50 4.08 18.07
C PRO A 58 -1.45 3.57 19.14
N GLU A 59 -1.66 4.35 20.20
CA GLU A 59 -2.51 4.01 21.33
C GLU A 59 -3.98 3.93 20.93
N ALA A 60 -4.45 4.79 20.03
CA ALA A 60 -5.80 4.74 19.49
C ALA A 60 -6.02 3.49 18.62
N ILE A 61 -5.02 3.12 17.81
CA ILE A 61 -5.06 1.91 16.98
C ILE A 61 -5.09 0.65 17.86
N VAL A 62 -4.22 0.58 18.87
CA VAL A 62 -4.17 -0.55 19.81
C VAL A 62 -5.50 -0.71 20.54
N LYS A 63 -6.04 0.38 21.10
CA LYS A 63 -7.33 0.38 21.78
C LYS A 63 -8.48 -0.11 20.88
N GLU A 64 -8.50 0.31 19.62
CA GLU A 64 -9.50 -0.17 18.64
C GLU A 64 -9.36 -1.67 18.40
N ILE A 65 -8.12 -2.17 18.21
CA ILE A 65 -7.89 -3.60 17.97
C ILE A 65 -8.23 -4.42 19.21
N GLU A 66 -7.93 -3.96 20.42
CA GLU A 66 -8.32 -4.62 21.67
C GLU A 66 -9.85 -4.74 21.78
N ALA A 67 -10.58 -3.69 21.45
CA ALA A 67 -12.05 -3.73 21.45
C ALA A 67 -12.58 -4.72 20.39
N LEU A 68 -11.97 -4.77 19.20
CA LEU A 68 -12.32 -5.74 18.16
C LEU A 68 -12.04 -7.18 18.62
N VAL A 69 -10.92 -7.42 19.29
CA VAL A 69 -10.58 -8.74 19.82
C VAL A 69 -11.53 -9.17 20.95
N ALA A 70 -11.92 -8.24 21.83
CA ALA A 70 -12.93 -8.51 22.86
C ALA A 70 -14.29 -8.89 22.25
N ASP A 71 -14.59 -8.41 21.02
CA ASP A 71 -15.79 -8.78 20.24
C ASP A 71 -15.55 -9.98 19.29
N GLY A 72 -14.50 -10.77 19.52
CA GLY A 72 -14.24 -12.04 18.85
C GLY A 72 -13.40 -11.98 17.57
N VAL A 73 -12.87 -10.81 17.19
CA VAL A 73 -11.95 -10.68 16.04
C VAL A 73 -10.60 -11.34 16.38
N THR A 74 -10.10 -12.16 15.48
CA THR A 74 -8.80 -12.84 15.62
C THR A 74 -7.79 -12.47 14.53
N GLU A 75 -8.23 -11.74 13.50
CA GLU A 75 -7.39 -11.27 12.40
C GLU A 75 -7.69 -9.81 12.09
N VAL A 76 -6.66 -8.98 11.98
CA VAL A 76 -6.79 -7.58 11.54
C VAL A 76 -6.01 -7.34 10.26
N MET A 77 -6.58 -6.48 9.39
CA MET A 77 -5.92 -5.93 8.22
C MET A 77 -5.65 -4.45 8.47
N LEU A 78 -4.39 -4.08 8.62
CA LEU A 78 -3.99 -2.67 8.76
C LEU A 78 -4.00 -1.98 7.40
N LEU A 79 -4.73 -0.88 7.31
CA LEU A 79 -5.05 -0.19 6.06
C LEU A 79 -4.49 1.23 6.04
N GLY A 80 -4.00 1.63 4.88
CA GLY A 80 -3.53 2.97 4.57
C GLY A 80 -3.21 3.10 3.08
N GLN A 81 -2.84 4.28 2.61
CA GLN A 81 -2.41 4.48 1.22
C GLN A 81 -0.93 4.15 0.99
N ASN A 82 -0.14 4.14 2.06
CA ASN A 82 1.25 3.69 2.10
C ASN A 82 1.61 3.37 3.56
N VAL A 83 1.28 2.17 4.02
CA VAL A 83 1.47 1.79 5.43
C VAL A 83 2.93 1.84 5.89
N ASN A 84 3.89 1.70 4.96
CA ASN A 84 5.32 1.75 5.28
C ASN A 84 5.80 3.14 5.72
N SER A 85 5.04 4.21 5.39
CA SER A 85 5.33 5.57 5.85
C SER A 85 4.62 5.94 7.15
N TYR A 86 3.88 5.01 7.75
CA TYR A 86 3.19 5.23 9.01
C TYR A 86 4.10 5.87 10.07
N GLY A 87 3.53 6.76 10.84
CA GLY A 87 4.14 7.41 11.99
C GLY A 87 5.02 8.61 11.68
N LYS A 88 5.42 8.83 10.41
CA LYS A 88 6.25 9.99 10.02
C LYS A 88 5.59 11.34 10.31
N THR A 89 4.28 11.38 10.43
CA THR A 89 3.50 12.61 10.65
C THR A 89 3.08 12.80 12.11
N LEU A 90 3.41 11.87 12.98
CA LEU A 90 3.15 11.98 14.40
C LEU A 90 4.11 12.97 15.06
N LYS A 91 3.68 13.57 16.17
CA LYS A 91 4.51 14.48 16.96
C LYS A 91 5.76 13.77 17.47
N ASP A 92 5.58 12.55 17.96
CA ASP A 92 6.65 11.64 18.34
C ASP A 92 6.68 10.52 17.31
N PRO A 93 7.61 10.57 16.32
CA PRO A 93 7.62 9.63 15.21
C PRO A 93 7.81 8.17 15.67
N VAL A 94 6.98 7.30 15.12
CA VAL A 94 7.00 5.84 15.37
C VAL A 94 7.07 5.13 14.03
N THR A 95 7.89 4.09 13.90
CA THR A 95 7.96 3.31 12.67
C THR A 95 6.78 2.35 12.54
N PHE A 96 6.51 1.89 11.31
CA PHE A 96 5.47 0.89 11.09
C PHE A 96 5.81 -0.45 11.79
N ALA A 97 7.10 -0.82 11.84
CA ALA A 97 7.55 -1.99 12.57
C ALA A 97 7.25 -1.89 14.08
N GLN A 98 7.49 -0.72 14.69
CA GLN A 98 7.16 -0.46 16.09
C GLN A 98 5.65 -0.49 16.36
N LEU A 99 4.82 -0.04 15.41
CA LEU A 99 3.36 -0.23 15.53
C LEU A 99 2.99 -1.70 15.51
N LEU A 100 3.56 -2.48 14.57
CA LEU A 100 3.31 -3.92 14.49
C LEU A 100 3.72 -4.64 15.78
N GLU A 101 4.85 -4.26 16.39
CA GLU A 101 5.30 -4.78 17.68
C GLU A 101 4.28 -4.54 18.80
N LYS A 102 3.72 -3.32 18.90
CA LYS A 102 2.65 -3.00 19.87
C LYS A 102 1.39 -3.83 19.60
N VAL A 103 0.96 -3.95 18.35
CA VAL A 103 -0.25 -4.70 17.97
C VAL A 103 -0.06 -6.19 18.20
N GLU A 104 1.14 -6.75 18.02
CA GLU A 104 1.44 -8.16 18.27
C GLU A 104 1.25 -8.57 19.74
N GLN A 105 1.41 -7.64 20.69
CA GLN A 105 1.21 -7.91 22.11
C GLN A 105 -0.27 -8.14 22.50
N ILE A 106 -1.22 -7.76 21.64
CA ILE A 106 -2.65 -7.89 21.97
C ILE A 106 -3.00 -9.38 22.11
N GLU A 107 -3.41 -9.77 23.31
CA GLU A 107 -3.83 -11.13 23.60
C GLU A 107 -5.13 -11.46 22.85
N GLY A 108 -5.27 -12.69 22.34
CA GLY A 108 -6.41 -13.10 21.52
C GLY A 108 -6.29 -12.79 20.01
N LEU A 109 -5.52 -11.79 19.62
CA LEU A 109 -5.19 -11.55 18.21
C LEU A 109 -4.25 -12.63 17.69
N LYS A 110 -4.59 -13.25 16.57
CA LYS A 110 -3.83 -14.39 15.99
C LYS A 110 -3.08 -14.03 14.72
N ARG A 111 -3.62 -13.10 13.91
CA ARG A 111 -3.03 -12.71 12.62
C ARG A 111 -3.10 -11.21 12.38
N ILE A 112 -2.01 -10.68 11.87
CA ILE A 112 -1.88 -9.29 11.43
C ILE A 112 -1.52 -9.32 9.95
N ARG A 113 -2.33 -8.63 9.15
CA ARG A 113 -2.05 -8.36 7.74
C ARG A 113 -1.99 -6.87 7.52
N PHE A 114 -1.33 -6.46 6.47
CA PHE A 114 -1.34 -5.08 6.02
C PHE A 114 -1.32 -5.01 4.49
N MET A 115 -1.82 -3.92 3.95
CA MET A 115 -1.92 -3.68 2.52
C MET A 115 -1.29 -2.34 2.14
N THR A 116 -0.94 -2.23 0.86
CA THR A 116 -0.52 -0.97 0.24
C THR A 116 0.85 -0.49 0.73
N SER A 117 1.86 -1.32 0.49
CA SER A 117 3.27 -0.96 0.66
C SER A 117 3.77 -0.14 -0.53
N HIS A 118 4.80 0.67 -0.29
CA HIS A 118 5.51 1.37 -1.37
C HIS A 118 7.00 0.99 -1.31
N PRO A 119 7.60 0.53 -2.42
CA PRO A 119 8.98 0.03 -2.42
C PRO A 119 10.00 1.00 -1.84
N LYS A 120 9.84 2.32 -2.05
CA LYS A 120 10.78 3.31 -1.52
C LYS A 120 10.78 3.41 0.01
N ASP A 121 9.66 3.05 0.66
CA ASP A 121 9.47 3.20 2.11
C ASP A 121 9.57 1.86 2.87
N LEU A 122 9.81 0.75 2.16
CA LEU A 122 10.02 -0.55 2.78
C LEU A 122 11.39 -0.55 3.49
N SER A 123 11.37 -0.57 4.82
CA SER A 123 12.56 -0.51 5.65
C SER A 123 13.12 -1.88 5.99
N ASP A 124 14.42 -1.92 6.27
CA ASP A 124 15.11 -3.12 6.77
C ASP A 124 14.53 -3.57 8.11
N GLU A 125 14.18 -2.61 8.97
CA GLU A 125 13.52 -2.87 10.26
C GLU A 125 12.20 -3.64 10.08
N LEU A 126 11.37 -3.25 9.09
CA LEU A 126 10.12 -3.95 8.81
C LEU A 126 10.36 -5.37 8.30
N ILE A 127 11.32 -5.56 7.38
CA ILE A 127 11.68 -6.88 6.85
C ILE A 127 12.18 -7.78 7.99
N GLU A 128 13.06 -7.28 8.84
CA GLU A 128 13.57 -8.01 10.00
C GLU A 128 12.46 -8.33 10.99
N TYR A 129 11.54 -7.40 11.25
CA TYR A 129 10.40 -7.66 12.12
C TYR A 129 9.49 -8.76 11.56
N MET A 130 9.17 -8.71 10.27
CA MET A 130 8.35 -9.74 9.61
C MET A 130 8.97 -11.14 9.75
N SER A 131 10.30 -11.26 9.65
CA SER A 131 11.00 -12.55 9.77
C SER A 131 10.95 -13.15 11.18
N LYS A 132 10.67 -12.34 12.20
CA LYS A 132 10.66 -12.76 13.62
C LYS A 132 9.25 -12.84 14.21
N SER A 133 8.30 -12.13 13.64
CA SER A 133 6.93 -12.05 14.14
C SER A 133 6.21 -13.39 14.02
N ARG A 134 5.39 -13.70 15.02
CA ARG A 134 4.54 -14.89 15.03
C ARG A 134 3.11 -14.64 14.57
N LYS A 135 2.71 -13.35 14.47
CA LYS A 135 1.34 -12.97 14.11
C LYS A 135 1.26 -12.25 12.75
N VAL A 136 2.33 -11.57 12.32
CA VAL A 136 2.38 -10.96 10.99
C VAL A 136 2.43 -12.06 9.94
N CYS A 137 1.46 -12.06 9.04
CA CYS A 137 1.41 -13.04 7.97
C CYS A 137 2.56 -12.81 6.98
N HIS A 138 3.18 -13.90 6.52
CA HIS A 138 4.21 -13.87 5.47
C HIS A 138 3.57 -13.59 4.11
N HIS A 139 2.99 -12.43 3.97
CA HIS A 139 2.39 -11.92 2.74
C HIS A 139 2.69 -10.44 2.63
N LEU A 140 3.25 -10.02 1.50
CA LEU A 140 3.56 -8.63 1.21
C LEU A 140 3.05 -8.24 -0.17
N HIS A 141 2.16 -7.24 -0.20
CA HIS A 141 1.76 -6.59 -1.43
C HIS A 141 2.72 -5.43 -1.71
N LEU A 142 3.56 -5.57 -2.74
CA LEU A 142 4.62 -4.63 -3.11
C LEU A 142 4.45 -4.16 -4.56
N PRO A 143 3.61 -3.14 -4.83
CA PRO A 143 3.33 -2.66 -6.18
C PRO A 143 4.57 -2.18 -6.92
N MET A 144 5.01 -2.90 -7.96
CA MET A 144 6.13 -2.49 -8.78
C MET A 144 5.74 -1.43 -9.83
N GLN A 145 4.52 -1.49 -10.33
CA GLN A 145 3.89 -0.64 -11.34
C GLN A 145 4.49 -0.78 -12.74
N SER A 146 5.81 -0.77 -12.90
CA SER A 146 6.55 -1.02 -14.13
C SER A 146 7.93 -1.59 -13.80
N GLY A 147 8.50 -2.38 -14.69
CA GLY A 147 9.88 -2.86 -14.60
C GLY A 147 10.90 -1.94 -15.28
N SER A 148 10.46 -0.91 -16.02
CA SER A 148 11.35 0.06 -16.64
C SER A 148 11.69 1.20 -15.69
N SER A 149 12.99 1.37 -15.41
CA SER A 149 13.48 2.51 -14.60
C SER A 149 13.11 3.86 -15.20
N ARG A 150 13.03 3.95 -16.54
CA ARG A 150 12.60 5.15 -17.27
C ARG A 150 11.13 5.47 -16.98
N ILE A 151 10.26 4.48 -17.09
CA ILE A 151 8.81 4.64 -16.81
C ILE A 151 8.58 4.90 -15.33
N LEU A 152 9.25 4.21 -14.41
CA LEU A 152 9.16 4.47 -12.98
C LEU A 152 9.50 5.93 -12.62
N LYS A 153 10.51 6.51 -13.28
CA LYS A 153 10.87 7.92 -13.13
C LYS A 153 9.75 8.86 -13.60
N ILE A 154 9.13 8.57 -14.76
CA ILE A 154 8.00 9.35 -15.28
C ILE A 154 6.77 9.19 -14.38
N MET A 155 6.55 8.00 -13.81
CA MET A 155 5.52 7.71 -12.81
C MET A 155 5.77 8.40 -11.46
N ASN A 156 6.92 9.04 -11.24
CA ASN A 156 7.34 9.64 -9.96
C ASN A 156 7.44 8.62 -8.82
N ARG A 157 8.02 7.44 -9.10
CA ARG A 157 8.07 6.33 -8.12
C ARG A 157 9.26 6.37 -7.16
N HIS A 158 10.32 7.12 -7.45
CA HIS A 158 11.53 7.30 -6.60
C HIS A 158 12.29 6.00 -6.27
N TYR A 159 12.20 5.01 -7.12
CA TYR A 159 13.04 3.81 -7.15
C TYR A 159 13.19 3.35 -8.62
N ASP A 160 14.21 2.56 -8.88
CA ASP A 160 14.50 1.93 -10.17
C ASP A 160 14.31 0.41 -10.12
N LYS A 161 14.52 -0.23 -11.26
CA LYS A 161 14.43 -1.69 -11.43
C LYS A 161 15.38 -2.42 -10.47
N GLU A 162 16.61 -1.98 -10.39
CA GLU A 162 17.67 -2.60 -9.60
C GLU A 162 17.33 -2.56 -8.10
N LYS A 163 16.88 -1.42 -7.62
CA LYS A 163 16.44 -1.26 -6.23
C LYS A 163 15.24 -2.14 -5.92
N TYR A 164 14.28 -2.24 -6.85
CA TYR A 164 13.11 -3.08 -6.66
C TYR A 164 13.50 -4.56 -6.55
N LEU A 165 14.31 -5.07 -7.48
CA LEU A 165 14.81 -6.46 -7.47
C LEU A 165 15.64 -6.75 -6.21
N GLY A 166 16.49 -5.83 -5.80
CA GLY A 166 17.25 -5.95 -4.54
C GLY A 166 16.35 -6.02 -3.29
N LEU A 167 15.22 -5.30 -3.28
CA LEU A 167 14.22 -5.44 -2.20
C LEU A 167 13.56 -6.81 -2.22
N VAL A 168 13.17 -7.33 -3.39
CA VAL A 168 12.56 -8.66 -3.53
C VAL A 168 13.52 -9.75 -3.03
N GLU A 169 14.78 -9.71 -3.44
CA GLU A 169 15.82 -10.64 -2.99
C GLU A 169 15.99 -10.59 -1.46
N LYS A 170 16.08 -9.38 -0.90
CA LYS A 170 16.22 -9.17 0.54
C LYS A 170 15.05 -9.73 1.33
N ILE A 171 13.82 -9.47 0.86
CA ILE A 171 12.60 -9.96 1.49
C ILE A 171 12.57 -11.49 1.47
N ARG A 172 12.82 -12.13 0.31
CA ARG A 172 12.82 -13.59 0.17
C ARG A 172 13.93 -14.26 0.99
N THR A 173 15.08 -13.59 1.14
CA THR A 173 16.16 -14.06 2.00
C THR A 173 15.77 -14.03 3.48
N ALA A 174 15.12 -12.97 3.93
CA ALA A 174 14.72 -12.79 5.33
C ALA A 174 13.49 -13.63 5.70
N VAL A 175 12.56 -13.82 4.76
CA VAL A 175 11.28 -14.53 4.93
C VAL A 175 11.10 -15.49 3.74
N PRO A 176 11.74 -16.69 3.75
CA PRO A 176 11.79 -17.57 2.56
C PRO A 176 10.43 -18.08 2.05
N ASP A 177 9.43 -18.16 2.92
CA ASP A 177 8.07 -18.61 2.61
C ASP A 177 7.09 -17.44 2.35
N ILE A 178 7.62 -16.23 2.09
CA ILE A 178 6.77 -15.07 1.85
C ILE A 178 6.01 -15.18 0.54
N SER A 179 4.72 -14.89 0.58
CA SER A 179 3.91 -14.64 -0.61
C SER A 179 4.04 -13.18 -1.03
N LEU A 180 4.52 -12.96 -2.25
CA LEU A 180 4.66 -11.63 -2.85
C LEU A 180 3.58 -11.40 -3.90
N THR A 181 2.88 -10.27 -3.75
CA THR A 181 1.92 -9.82 -4.76
C THR A 181 2.26 -8.40 -5.21
N THR A 182 1.88 -8.05 -6.43
CA THR A 182 2.23 -6.77 -7.04
C THR A 182 1.09 -6.19 -7.87
N ASP A 183 1.19 -4.89 -8.19
CA ASP A 183 0.41 -4.22 -9.22
C ASP A 183 1.32 -3.85 -10.39
N ILE A 184 0.80 -3.97 -11.61
CA ILE A 184 1.48 -3.61 -12.86
C ILE A 184 0.52 -2.72 -13.67
N ILE A 185 1.05 -1.62 -14.21
CA ILE A 185 0.34 -0.75 -15.15
C ILE A 185 1.06 -0.81 -16.47
N VAL A 186 0.35 -1.24 -17.52
CA VAL A 186 0.84 -1.27 -18.91
C VAL A 186 0.16 -0.17 -19.73
N GLY A 187 0.77 0.21 -20.85
CA GLY A 187 0.26 1.28 -21.71
C GLY A 187 0.36 2.66 -21.06
N PHE A 188 1.34 2.85 -20.17
CA PHE A 188 1.57 4.16 -19.55
C PHE A 188 2.07 5.16 -20.61
N PRO A 189 1.72 6.47 -20.53
CA PRO A 189 2.16 7.47 -21.51
C PRO A 189 3.65 7.47 -21.75
N GLY A 190 4.07 7.29 -23.00
CA GLY A 190 5.45 7.18 -23.44
C GLY A 190 6.11 5.83 -23.17
N GLU A 191 5.38 4.80 -22.74
CA GLU A 191 5.89 3.42 -22.65
C GLU A 191 6.17 2.87 -24.05
N THR A 192 7.36 2.28 -24.23
CA THR A 192 7.77 1.61 -25.47
C THR A 192 7.74 0.10 -25.29
N GLU A 193 7.89 -0.64 -26.40
CA GLU A 193 8.00 -2.11 -26.36
C GLU A 193 9.19 -2.55 -25.48
N GLU A 194 10.31 -1.84 -25.53
CA GLU A 194 11.49 -2.15 -24.70
C GLU A 194 11.18 -1.97 -23.21
N ASP A 195 10.42 -0.94 -22.82
CA ASP A 195 9.99 -0.74 -21.43
C ASP A 195 9.06 -1.85 -20.95
N PHE A 196 8.18 -2.33 -21.85
CA PHE A 196 7.31 -3.44 -21.54
C PHE A 196 8.10 -4.74 -21.37
N GLN A 197 9.10 -5.01 -22.23
CA GLN A 197 9.99 -6.17 -22.09
C GLN A 197 10.79 -6.11 -20.77
N GLU A 198 11.25 -4.93 -20.34
CA GLU A 198 11.87 -4.75 -19.02
C GLU A 198 10.88 -5.09 -17.88
N THR A 199 9.59 -4.79 -18.06
CA THR A 199 8.55 -5.15 -17.08
C THR A 199 8.38 -6.66 -16.98
N LEU A 200 8.36 -7.38 -18.12
CA LEU A 200 8.30 -8.85 -18.14
C LEU A 200 9.54 -9.47 -17.48
N ASP A 201 10.73 -8.94 -17.74
CA ASP A 201 11.99 -9.38 -17.11
C ASP A 201 11.93 -9.27 -15.58
N VAL A 202 11.38 -8.17 -15.04
CA VAL A 202 11.23 -8.01 -13.60
C VAL A 202 10.18 -8.96 -13.03
N VAL A 203 9.07 -9.20 -13.73
CA VAL A 203 8.04 -10.17 -13.32
C VAL A 203 8.65 -11.56 -13.20
N GLU A 204 9.40 -12.02 -14.22
CA GLU A 204 10.06 -13.32 -14.22
C GLU A 204 11.06 -13.46 -13.06
N LYS A 205 11.91 -12.44 -12.84
CA LYS A 205 12.92 -12.45 -11.77
C LYS A 205 12.33 -12.35 -10.36
N SER A 206 11.17 -11.70 -10.22
CA SER A 206 10.55 -11.50 -8.91
C SER A 206 9.73 -12.68 -8.44
N ASP A 207 9.29 -13.57 -9.35
CA ASP A 207 8.52 -14.78 -9.06
C ASP A 207 7.31 -14.50 -8.16
N PHE A 208 6.41 -13.60 -8.60
CA PHE A 208 5.24 -13.20 -7.83
C PHE A 208 4.21 -14.33 -7.75
N ASP A 209 3.59 -14.49 -6.58
CA ASP A 209 2.44 -15.40 -6.41
C ASP A 209 1.20 -14.89 -7.14
N THR A 210 1.03 -13.56 -7.22
CA THR A 210 -0.07 -12.92 -7.94
C THR A 210 0.33 -11.53 -8.40
N ALA A 211 -0.01 -11.19 -9.63
CA ALA A 211 0.10 -9.83 -10.16
C ALA A 211 -1.30 -9.33 -10.57
N PHE A 212 -1.64 -8.12 -10.13
CA PHE A 212 -2.82 -7.41 -10.60
C PHE A 212 -2.37 -6.48 -11.73
N THR A 213 -2.79 -6.79 -12.95
CA THR A 213 -2.41 -6.05 -14.15
C THR A 213 -3.52 -5.08 -14.57
N PHE A 214 -3.12 -3.85 -14.87
CA PHE A 214 -4.03 -2.78 -15.27
C PHE A 214 -3.52 -2.11 -16.54
N ILE A 215 -4.41 -1.89 -17.49
CA ILE A 215 -4.16 -0.96 -18.58
C ILE A 215 -4.28 0.46 -18.01
N TYR A 216 -3.32 1.33 -18.31
CA TYR A 216 -3.37 2.71 -17.85
C TYR A 216 -4.69 3.39 -18.26
N SER A 217 -5.35 3.99 -17.30
CA SER A 217 -6.59 4.75 -17.52
C SER A 217 -6.41 6.20 -17.07
N LYS A 218 -6.69 7.13 -17.96
CA LYS A 218 -6.62 8.57 -17.67
C LYS A 218 -7.55 8.94 -16.52
N ARG A 219 -6.98 9.58 -15.51
CA ARG A 219 -7.73 10.14 -14.39
C ARG A 219 -7.62 11.65 -14.41
N SER A 220 -8.74 12.33 -14.60
CA SER A 220 -8.80 13.80 -14.61
C SER A 220 -8.11 14.38 -13.38
N GLY A 221 -7.32 15.44 -13.59
CA GLY A 221 -6.58 16.10 -12.51
C GLY A 221 -5.20 15.53 -12.21
N THR A 222 -4.81 14.39 -12.80
CA THR A 222 -3.47 13.82 -12.61
C THR A 222 -2.48 14.35 -13.66
N PRO A 223 -1.16 14.42 -13.32
CA PRO A 223 -0.13 14.78 -14.29
C PRO A 223 -0.10 13.88 -15.53
N ALA A 224 -0.21 12.55 -15.34
CA ALA A 224 -0.16 11.59 -16.44
C ALA A 224 -1.32 11.75 -17.44
N ALA A 225 -2.48 12.25 -17.02
CA ALA A 225 -3.60 12.52 -17.91
C ALA A 225 -3.34 13.65 -18.92
N LYS A 226 -2.32 14.49 -18.64
CA LYS A 226 -1.91 15.65 -19.46
C LYS A 226 -0.71 15.34 -20.36
N MET A 227 -0.11 14.16 -20.25
CA MET A 227 1.00 13.76 -21.11
C MET A 227 0.52 13.54 -22.53
N GLU A 228 1.33 13.91 -23.53
CA GLU A 228 0.96 13.84 -24.94
C GLU A 228 1.11 12.43 -25.51
N ASP A 229 2.15 11.72 -25.12
CA ASP A 229 2.50 10.39 -25.63
C ASP A 229 1.64 9.27 -25.04
N GLN A 230 0.31 9.38 -25.21
CA GLN A 230 -0.62 8.34 -24.78
C GLN A 230 -0.52 7.13 -25.71
N VAL A 231 -0.35 5.93 -25.13
CA VAL A 231 -0.34 4.69 -25.91
C VAL A 231 -1.74 4.45 -26.49
N PRO A 232 -1.87 4.23 -27.81
CA PRO A 232 -3.15 3.92 -28.42
C PRO A 232 -3.70 2.61 -27.87
N ARG A 233 -5.03 2.54 -27.68
CA ARG A 233 -5.67 1.33 -27.13
C ARG A 233 -5.41 0.05 -27.94
N SER A 234 -5.13 0.19 -29.23
CA SER A 234 -4.77 -0.93 -30.11
C SER A 234 -3.36 -1.50 -29.86
N GLU A 235 -2.51 -0.76 -29.13
CA GLU A 235 -1.14 -1.13 -28.79
C GLU A 235 -1.01 -1.50 -27.30
N GLU A 236 -2.10 -1.47 -26.54
CA GLU A 236 -2.12 -1.86 -25.13
C GLU A 236 -1.89 -3.37 -25.04
N HIS A 237 -0.85 -3.77 -24.31
CA HIS A 237 -0.58 -5.18 -24.04
C HIS A 237 -1.62 -5.72 -23.06
N THR A 238 -2.47 -6.61 -23.55
CA THR A 238 -3.37 -7.40 -22.72
C THR A 238 -2.70 -8.71 -22.38
N SER A 239 -2.33 -8.90 -21.14
CA SER A 239 -1.88 -10.21 -20.64
C SER A 239 -3.03 -11.20 -20.53
#